data_71d7f6385394493e759e6fb4fd9b2a9e
#
_entry.id   71d7f6385394493e759e6fb4fd9b2a9e
#
_cell.length_a   1.000
_cell.length_b   1.000
_cell.length_c   1.000
_cell.angle_alpha   90.00
_cell.angle_beta   90.00
_cell.angle_gamma   90.00
#
_symmetry.space_group_name_H-M   'P 1'
#
loop_
_entity.id
_entity.type
_entity.pdbx_description
1 polymer ?
#
loop_
_entity_poly.entity_id
_entity_poly.type
_entity_poly.pdbx_seq_one_letter_code
_entity_poly.pdbx_strand_id
1 'polypeptide(L)'
;LFNDLPVNVYKNAITVTQQVIIKDPIPAQLYGTIEVFLGKGDEFISDVFTYEAALEGGVAVDKDAQKIVLSTVDIQKPIVACGESGTHTDSGWLKVMFLGFLGGLIALLTPCVFPMIPVTVSFFTKRSSTRKGAIKNGVIYGLFIFLIYVAASIPFHLIGNVQPEIFNNISTSAWLNVVFFVIFIFFSISFFGFFEITLPSGIASKADSKSGLGSIGGIFFMALTLAIVSFSCTGPILGSLLVGTASGGAWQLTAGLAGFGLALALPFALFAIFPNWLQSLPKSGGWLDTVKKVLAFLELALAFKFLSNADLVMHWGLLKREVFVGIWALVSIGLTLYCFGILRLPHDYKGMKITLGRKLLGVVAFLFTLYLIPGITNTKYATLKFLSGFPPPLSYSLYEHHHAKEEGLEPNVINDYNKALALSKEQNKPILIDFTGWACVNCRKMEENVWTEPEVSSYIKENFILLSLYVDDKEKLPITERFSYTTLDGNKKEIVTIGDKWATFQAENFKQVTQPLYVVLNNKEQLISNPVGYTPNITEYLSWLKCSKNGFTKQ
;
A
#
# COMPACT_ATOMS: atom_id res chain seq x y z
N LEU A 1 -1.30 -51.18 17.13
CA LEU A 1 -1.08 -49.70 17.12
C LEU A 1 0.29 -49.31 16.54
N PHE A 2 1.26 -50.23 16.49
CA PHE A 2 2.62 -49.86 16.05
C PHE A 2 3.05 -50.56 14.72
N ASN A 3 2.10 -51.10 13.94
CA ASN A 3 2.32 -51.61 12.58
C ASN A 3 3.63 -52.39 12.40
N ASP A 4 3.90 -53.42 13.25
CA ASP A 4 5.09 -54.30 13.21
C ASP A 4 6.45 -53.58 13.33
N LEU A 5 6.50 -52.32 13.75
CA LEU A 5 7.75 -51.63 14.02
C LEU A 5 8.29 -52.02 15.42
N PRO A 6 9.60 -52.29 15.56
CA PRO A 6 10.19 -52.57 16.85
C PRO A 6 10.11 -51.34 17.76
N VAL A 7 9.42 -51.46 18.90
CA VAL A 7 9.24 -50.38 19.86
C VAL A 7 10.07 -50.74 21.10
N ASN A 8 10.87 -49.77 21.56
CA ASN A 8 11.61 -49.91 22.83
C ASN A 8 10.64 -49.68 24.01
N VAL A 9 10.44 -50.71 24.83
CA VAL A 9 9.60 -50.63 26.03
C VAL A 9 10.48 -50.55 27.27
N TYR A 10 10.26 -49.55 28.08
CA TYR A 10 10.98 -49.34 29.36
C TYR A 10 10.06 -49.69 30.51
N LYS A 11 10.55 -50.48 31.49
CA LYS A 11 9.76 -50.97 32.61
C LYS A 11 9.98 -50.23 33.93
N ASN A 12 10.89 -49.29 33.98
CA ASN A 12 11.26 -48.53 35.19
C ASN A 12 11.39 -47.04 34.83
N ALA A 13 11.86 -46.23 35.78
CA ALA A 13 12.15 -44.84 35.53
C ALA A 13 13.15 -44.66 34.39
N ILE A 14 12.81 -43.79 33.44
CA ILE A 14 13.62 -43.48 32.27
C ILE A 14 14.10 -42.02 32.38
N THR A 15 15.33 -41.76 31.94
CA THR A 15 15.84 -40.41 31.74
C THR A 15 15.90 -40.14 30.24
N VAL A 16 15.18 -39.13 29.80
CA VAL A 16 15.23 -38.68 28.41
C VAL A 16 16.16 -37.47 28.33
N THR A 17 17.19 -37.57 27.51
CA THR A 17 18.13 -36.46 27.26
C THR A 17 18.02 -36.00 25.84
N GLN A 18 17.77 -34.70 25.64
CA GLN A 18 17.72 -34.08 24.34
C GLN A 18 18.78 -32.98 24.24
N GLN A 19 19.58 -32.99 23.19
CA GLN A 19 20.46 -31.88 22.87
C GLN A 19 19.67 -30.79 22.13
N VAL A 20 19.73 -29.56 22.65
CA VAL A 20 19.07 -28.40 22.05
C VAL A 20 20.15 -27.41 21.65
N ILE A 21 20.16 -26.99 20.41
CA ILE A 21 21.04 -25.92 19.91
C ILE A 21 20.27 -24.61 20.01
N ILE A 22 20.69 -23.75 20.94
CA ILE A 22 20.12 -22.44 21.15
C ILE A 22 20.89 -21.44 20.26
N LYS A 23 20.20 -20.75 19.39
CA LYS A 23 20.75 -19.62 18.60
C LYS A 23 20.53 -18.33 19.39
N ASP A 24 21.46 -17.41 19.29
CA ASP A 24 21.38 -16.08 19.91
C ASP A 24 20.11 -15.32 19.42
N PRO A 25 19.30 -14.71 20.32
CA PRO A 25 19.48 -14.59 21.76
C PRO A 25 19.02 -15.84 22.57
N ILE A 26 19.68 -16.08 23.69
CA ILE A 26 19.32 -17.17 24.60
C ILE A 26 17.97 -16.83 25.27
N PRO A 27 16.89 -17.64 25.11
CA PRO A 27 15.61 -17.37 25.77
C PRO A 27 15.76 -17.60 27.30
N ALA A 28 14.97 -16.88 28.11
CA ALA A 28 14.99 -17.04 29.55
C ALA A 28 14.48 -18.42 29.98
N GLN A 29 13.60 -19.02 29.21
CA GLN A 29 12.95 -20.29 29.51
C GLN A 29 12.82 -21.14 28.24
N LEU A 30 13.01 -22.43 28.38
CA LEU A 30 12.77 -23.43 27.35
C LEU A 30 11.49 -24.19 27.69
N TYR A 31 10.56 -24.22 26.76
CA TYR A 31 9.33 -25.01 26.88
C TYR A 31 9.39 -26.23 25.95
N GLY A 32 8.90 -27.36 26.42
CA GLY A 32 8.77 -28.53 25.61
C GLY A 32 7.64 -29.44 26.08
N THR A 33 7.22 -30.33 25.19
CA THR A 33 6.23 -31.35 25.46
C THR A 33 6.83 -32.73 25.25
N ILE A 34 6.56 -33.65 26.15
CA ILE A 34 6.92 -35.05 26.03
C ILE A 34 5.63 -35.85 25.96
N GLU A 35 5.40 -36.49 24.84
CA GLU A 35 4.29 -37.41 24.67
C GLU A 35 4.76 -38.82 25.08
N VAL A 36 4.11 -39.39 26.07
CA VAL A 36 4.45 -40.69 26.62
C VAL A 36 3.30 -41.65 26.39
N PHE A 37 3.63 -42.83 25.87
CA PHE A 37 2.68 -43.93 25.73
C PHE A 37 2.92 -44.94 26.86
N LEU A 38 1.96 -45.04 27.77
CA LEU A 38 1.99 -45.94 28.88
C LEU A 38 1.16 -47.19 28.55
N GLY A 39 1.73 -48.38 28.72
CA GLY A 39 1.04 -49.63 28.46
C GLY A 39 0.95 -50.50 29.70
N LYS A 40 -0.21 -51.12 29.96
CA LYS A 40 -0.40 -52.13 30.98
C LYS A 40 -1.22 -53.28 30.37
N GLY A 41 -0.53 -54.37 30.04
CA GLY A 41 -1.13 -55.47 29.24
C GLY A 41 -1.40 -55.01 27.82
N ASP A 42 -2.65 -55.20 27.35
CA ASP A 42 -3.09 -54.79 26.00
C ASP A 42 -3.68 -53.37 25.93
N GLU A 43 -3.70 -52.64 27.06
CA GLU A 43 -4.19 -51.28 27.14
C GLU A 43 -3.04 -50.26 27.07
N PHE A 44 -3.17 -49.26 26.18
CA PHE A 44 -2.23 -48.16 26.01
C PHE A 44 -2.96 -46.83 26.26
N ILE A 45 -2.35 -45.98 27.07
CA ILE A 45 -2.81 -44.63 27.38
C ILE A 45 -1.69 -43.68 26.94
N SER A 46 -2.01 -42.65 26.17
CA SER A 46 -1.10 -41.56 25.87
C SER A 46 -1.29 -40.43 26.85
N ASP A 47 -0.19 -39.87 27.35
CA ASP A 47 -0.21 -38.66 28.20
C ASP A 47 0.84 -37.68 27.70
N VAL A 48 0.57 -36.38 27.84
CA VAL A 48 1.42 -35.30 27.36
C VAL A 48 1.91 -34.50 28.58
N PHE A 49 3.20 -34.57 28.83
CA PHE A 49 3.85 -33.79 29.88
C PHE A 49 4.47 -32.54 29.28
N THR A 50 4.13 -31.38 29.82
CA THR A 50 4.81 -30.12 29.50
C THR A 50 5.89 -29.86 30.53
N TYR A 51 7.06 -29.43 30.08
CA TYR A 51 8.13 -29.00 30.96
C TYR A 51 8.61 -27.59 30.65
N GLU A 52 9.09 -26.91 31.66
CA GLU A 52 9.64 -25.56 31.59
C GLU A 52 10.99 -25.58 32.27
N ALA A 53 12.05 -25.13 31.59
CA ALA A 53 13.40 -25.04 32.14
C ALA A 53 13.91 -23.60 32.01
N ALA A 54 14.33 -23.00 33.13
CA ALA A 54 14.99 -21.70 33.13
C ALA A 54 16.42 -21.83 32.60
N LEU A 55 16.87 -20.91 31.76
CA LEU A 55 18.21 -20.87 31.21
C LEU A 55 19.00 -19.71 31.83
N GLU A 56 20.22 -20.01 32.35
CA GLU A 56 21.13 -18.97 32.84
C GLU A 56 21.58 -18.05 31.67
N GLY A 57 21.54 -16.74 31.92
CA GLY A 57 21.89 -15.75 30.91
C GLY A 57 20.81 -15.49 29.86
N GLY A 58 19.62 -16.11 30.01
CA GLY A 58 18.50 -15.89 29.12
C GLY A 58 17.86 -14.52 29.31
N VAL A 59 17.37 -13.97 28.20
CA VAL A 59 16.62 -12.71 28.20
C VAL A 59 15.17 -12.99 28.55
N ALA A 60 14.67 -12.39 29.64
CA ALA A 60 13.27 -12.55 30.04
C ALA A 60 12.34 -12.03 28.94
N VAL A 61 11.41 -12.87 28.49
CA VAL A 61 10.40 -12.50 27.51
C VAL A 61 9.27 -11.77 28.25
N ASP A 62 8.94 -10.59 27.79
CA ASP A 62 7.80 -9.85 28.29
C ASP A 62 6.50 -10.46 27.70
N LYS A 63 5.80 -11.28 28.51
CA LYS A 63 4.54 -11.92 28.08
C LYS A 63 3.44 -10.92 27.79
N ASP A 64 3.45 -9.75 28.44
CA ASP A 64 2.48 -8.68 28.19
C ASP A 64 2.77 -7.97 26.87
N ALA A 65 4.03 -7.90 26.47
CA ALA A 65 4.41 -7.37 25.15
C ALA A 65 4.03 -8.32 23.99
N GLN A 66 3.79 -9.61 24.24
CA GLN A 66 3.39 -10.61 23.26
C GLN A 66 1.87 -10.73 23.06
N LYS A 67 1.09 -9.93 23.77
CA LYS A 67 -0.37 -9.98 23.66
C LYS A 67 -0.85 -9.51 22.27
N ILE A 68 -1.33 -10.43 21.46
CA ILE A 68 -1.89 -10.16 20.11
C ILE A 68 -3.41 -10.24 20.12
N VAL A 69 -4.00 -11.21 20.81
CA VAL A 69 -5.45 -11.44 20.79
C VAL A 69 -6.11 -10.91 22.05
N LEU A 70 -7.18 -10.18 21.88
CA LEU A 70 -8.08 -9.71 22.95
C LEU A 70 -9.29 -10.65 23.01
N SER A 71 -9.37 -11.49 24.04
CA SER A 71 -10.44 -12.48 24.17
C SER A 71 -11.84 -11.88 24.37
N THR A 72 -11.90 -10.59 24.69
CA THR A 72 -13.14 -9.86 24.99
C THR A 72 -13.71 -9.09 23.81
N VAL A 73 -12.98 -9.03 22.68
CA VAL A 73 -13.43 -8.34 21.47
C VAL A 73 -14.33 -9.27 20.65
N ASP A 74 -15.56 -8.87 20.45
CA ASP A 74 -16.51 -9.51 19.52
C ASP A 74 -16.99 -8.49 18.49
N ILE A 75 -16.51 -8.62 17.23
CA ILE A 75 -16.87 -7.70 16.15
C ILE A 75 -18.35 -7.78 15.79
N GLN A 76 -18.97 -8.94 16.00
CA GLN A 76 -20.36 -9.14 15.63
C GLN A 76 -21.33 -8.56 16.67
N LYS A 77 -20.83 -8.24 17.87
CA LYS A 77 -21.63 -7.75 18.98
C LYS A 77 -20.99 -6.53 19.66
N PRO A 78 -20.85 -5.40 18.94
CA PRO A 78 -20.44 -4.16 19.58
C PRO A 78 -21.50 -3.73 20.60
N ILE A 79 -21.10 -3.00 21.65
CA ILE A 79 -22.01 -2.55 22.71
C ILE A 79 -23.09 -1.62 22.16
N VAL A 80 -22.74 -0.78 21.19
CA VAL A 80 -23.67 0.11 20.49
C VAL A 80 -23.49 -0.03 18.98
N ALA A 81 -24.59 -0.06 18.24
CA ALA A 81 -24.59 -0.12 16.79
C ALA A 81 -24.38 1.28 16.19
N CYS A 82 -23.18 1.83 16.30
CA CYS A 82 -22.79 3.04 15.59
C CYS A 82 -21.58 2.80 14.73
N GLY A 83 -21.47 3.60 13.67
CA GLY A 83 -20.59 3.31 12.56
C GLY A 83 -21.35 2.45 11.54
N GLU A 84 -21.00 2.59 10.29
CA GLU A 84 -21.47 1.58 9.34
C GLU A 84 -20.90 0.24 9.83
N SER A 85 -21.79 -0.63 10.37
CA SER A 85 -21.48 -2.04 10.29
C SER A 85 -21.08 -2.21 8.83
N GLY A 86 -19.89 -2.71 8.56
CA GLY A 86 -19.49 -3.10 7.21
C GLY A 86 -20.47 -4.15 6.69
N THR A 87 -21.74 -3.76 6.59
CA THR A 87 -22.71 -4.43 5.76
C THR A 87 -22.08 -4.30 4.39
N HIS A 88 -21.44 -5.40 4.00
CA HIS A 88 -21.24 -5.71 2.62
C HIS A 88 -22.58 -5.37 1.92
N THR A 89 -22.74 -4.10 1.50
CA THR A 89 -23.66 -3.87 0.42
C THR A 89 -23.06 -4.76 -0.65
N ASP A 90 -23.78 -5.83 -0.99
CA ASP A 90 -23.58 -6.58 -2.21
C ASP A 90 -23.61 -5.55 -3.34
N SER A 91 -22.49 -4.83 -3.48
CA SER A 91 -22.28 -3.98 -4.62
C SER A 91 -22.13 -4.97 -5.75
N GLY A 92 -23.24 -5.15 -6.48
CA GLY A 92 -23.34 -6.16 -7.52
C GLY A 92 -22.10 -6.11 -8.38
N TRP A 93 -21.51 -7.24 -8.72
CA TRP A 93 -20.28 -7.41 -9.49
C TRP A 93 -20.16 -6.43 -10.68
N LEU A 94 -21.30 -6.01 -11.27
CA LEU A 94 -21.39 -5.02 -12.34
C LEU A 94 -20.98 -3.61 -11.87
N LYS A 95 -21.36 -3.20 -10.66
CA LYS A 95 -20.97 -1.90 -10.10
C LYS A 95 -19.46 -1.84 -9.86
N VAL A 96 -18.89 -2.92 -9.34
CA VAL A 96 -17.44 -3.04 -9.12
C VAL A 96 -16.69 -3.03 -10.45
N MET A 97 -17.17 -3.76 -11.46
CA MET A 97 -16.60 -3.77 -12.80
C MET A 97 -16.65 -2.36 -13.46
N PHE A 98 -17.74 -1.63 -13.27
CA PHE A 98 -17.87 -0.26 -13.78
C PHE A 98 -16.92 0.71 -13.08
N LEU A 99 -16.77 0.60 -11.74
CA LEU A 99 -15.79 1.38 -10.99
C LEU A 99 -14.36 1.05 -11.42
N GLY A 100 -14.05 -0.23 -11.64
CA GLY A 100 -12.78 -0.68 -12.20
C GLY A 100 -12.52 -0.08 -13.59
N PHE A 101 -13.54 -0.05 -14.44
CA PHE A 101 -13.46 0.56 -15.76
C PHE A 101 -13.17 2.08 -15.68
N LEU A 102 -13.86 2.82 -14.81
CA LEU A 102 -13.57 4.24 -14.60
C LEU A 102 -12.14 4.45 -14.06
N GLY A 103 -11.71 3.63 -13.11
CA GLY A 103 -10.33 3.64 -12.60
C GLY A 103 -9.31 3.41 -13.72
N GLY A 104 -9.56 2.47 -14.62
CA GLY A 104 -8.73 2.20 -15.80
C GLY A 104 -8.70 3.36 -16.81
N LEU A 105 -9.80 4.09 -16.99
CA LEU A 105 -9.82 5.30 -17.82
C LEU A 105 -8.96 6.42 -17.21
N ILE A 106 -8.99 6.59 -15.89
CA ILE A 106 -8.13 7.55 -15.19
C ILE A 106 -6.66 7.11 -15.31
N ALA A 107 -6.39 5.81 -15.24
CA ALA A 107 -5.05 5.25 -15.39
C ALA A 107 -4.43 5.54 -16.76
N LEU A 108 -5.21 5.67 -17.83
CA LEU A 108 -4.71 6.08 -19.15
C LEU A 108 -4.06 7.46 -19.16
N LEU A 109 -4.45 8.34 -18.25
CA LEU A 109 -3.87 9.67 -18.10
C LEU A 109 -2.57 9.67 -17.27
N THR A 110 -2.20 8.52 -16.70
CA THR A 110 -0.97 8.42 -15.93
C THR A 110 0.27 8.60 -16.81
N PRO A 111 1.35 9.18 -16.28
CA PRO A 111 2.54 9.52 -17.06
C PRO A 111 3.24 8.31 -17.69
N CYS A 112 3.02 7.10 -17.18
CA CYS A 112 3.64 5.90 -17.73
C CYS A 112 2.83 5.27 -18.88
N VAL A 113 1.50 5.38 -18.86
CA VAL A 113 0.64 4.73 -19.86
C VAL A 113 0.49 5.60 -21.12
N PHE A 114 0.26 6.90 -20.92
CA PHE A 114 0.00 7.83 -22.03
C PHE A 114 1.12 7.87 -23.09
N PRO A 115 2.43 7.96 -22.73
CA PRO A 115 3.50 7.97 -23.73
C PRO A 115 3.68 6.64 -24.46
N MET A 116 3.20 5.55 -23.90
CA MET A 116 3.28 4.23 -24.53
C MET A 116 2.27 4.07 -25.68
N ILE A 117 1.19 4.87 -25.72
CA ILE A 117 0.17 4.82 -26.78
C ILE A 117 0.80 5.07 -28.17
N PRO A 118 1.53 6.17 -28.42
CA PRO A 118 2.15 6.40 -29.72
C PRO A 118 3.20 5.34 -30.11
N VAL A 119 3.94 4.81 -29.12
CA VAL A 119 4.95 3.78 -29.37
C VAL A 119 4.31 2.49 -29.86
N THR A 120 3.27 2.03 -29.18
CA THR A 120 2.53 0.79 -29.53
C THR A 120 1.81 0.93 -30.88
N VAL A 121 1.19 2.09 -31.13
CA VAL A 121 0.52 2.34 -32.42
C VAL A 121 1.53 2.41 -33.57
N SER A 122 2.68 3.08 -33.37
CA SER A 122 3.75 3.13 -34.38
C SER A 122 4.29 1.73 -34.71
N PHE A 123 4.38 0.86 -33.70
CA PHE A 123 4.78 -0.53 -33.89
C PHE A 123 3.80 -1.29 -34.79
N PHE A 124 2.49 -1.19 -34.52
CA PHE A 124 1.48 -1.89 -35.32
C PHE A 124 1.34 -1.33 -36.74
N THR A 125 1.47 0.00 -36.92
CA THR A 125 1.35 0.61 -38.25
C THR A 125 2.53 0.33 -39.17
N LYS A 126 3.75 0.26 -38.63
CA LYS A 126 4.94 -0.02 -39.43
C LYS A 126 5.03 -1.49 -39.87
N ARG A 127 4.37 -2.40 -39.15
CA ARG A 127 4.55 -3.84 -39.31
C ARG A 127 3.41 -4.56 -40.01
N SER A 128 2.25 -3.96 -40.11
CA SER A 128 1.10 -4.56 -40.77
C SER A 128 1.05 -4.12 -42.22
N SER A 129 1.39 -5.03 -43.14
CA SER A 129 1.31 -4.79 -44.58
C SER A 129 -0.15 -4.66 -45.10
N THR A 130 -1.13 -5.14 -44.32
CA THR A 130 -2.54 -5.10 -44.69
C THR A 130 -3.41 -4.56 -43.55
N ARG A 131 -4.50 -3.80 -43.89
CA ARG A 131 -5.45 -3.28 -42.89
C ARG A 131 -6.08 -4.40 -42.03
N LYS A 132 -6.37 -5.55 -42.62
CA LYS A 132 -6.95 -6.71 -41.90
C LYS A 132 -5.94 -7.27 -40.88
N GLY A 133 -4.65 -7.32 -41.22
CA GLY A 133 -3.58 -7.75 -40.30
C GLY A 133 -3.40 -6.79 -39.12
N ALA A 134 -3.47 -5.47 -39.36
CA ALA A 134 -3.40 -4.46 -38.30
C ALA A 134 -4.55 -4.61 -37.29
N ILE A 135 -5.78 -4.77 -37.78
CA ILE A 135 -6.97 -4.98 -36.96
C ILE A 135 -6.84 -6.24 -36.12
N LYS A 136 -6.46 -7.38 -36.75
CA LYS A 136 -6.28 -8.65 -36.05
C LYS A 136 -5.25 -8.53 -34.91
N ASN A 137 -4.09 -7.96 -35.19
CA ASN A 137 -3.02 -7.82 -34.21
C ASN A 137 -3.41 -6.85 -33.07
N GLY A 138 -4.14 -5.76 -33.36
CA GLY A 138 -4.64 -4.84 -32.36
C GLY A 138 -5.68 -5.44 -31.43
N VAL A 139 -6.60 -6.24 -31.98
CA VAL A 139 -7.59 -6.96 -31.16
C VAL A 139 -6.91 -8.03 -30.28
N ILE A 140 -5.94 -8.76 -30.82
CA ILE A 140 -5.16 -9.75 -30.04
C ILE A 140 -4.38 -9.06 -28.92
N TYR A 141 -3.80 -7.89 -29.19
CA TYR A 141 -3.09 -7.09 -28.20
C TYR A 141 -4.00 -6.63 -27.05
N GLY A 142 -5.17 -6.06 -27.39
CA GLY A 142 -6.17 -5.69 -26.38
C GLY A 142 -6.67 -6.89 -25.58
N LEU A 143 -6.88 -8.03 -26.24
CA LEU A 143 -7.27 -9.27 -25.57
C LEU A 143 -6.19 -9.75 -24.58
N PHE A 144 -4.91 -9.69 -24.95
CA PHE A 144 -3.84 -10.05 -24.03
C PHE A 144 -3.75 -9.11 -22.83
N ILE A 145 -3.91 -7.79 -23.01
CA ILE A 145 -3.97 -6.85 -21.89
C ILE A 145 -5.09 -7.26 -20.93
N PHE A 146 -6.30 -7.46 -21.45
CA PHE A 146 -7.46 -7.88 -20.65
C PHE A 146 -7.18 -9.19 -19.88
N LEU A 147 -6.67 -10.22 -20.58
CA LEU A 147 -6.39 -11.51 -20.00
C LEU A 147 -5.28 -11.47 -18.94
N ILE A 148 -4.25 -10.64 -19.10
CA ILE A 148 -3.19 -10.46 -18.10
C ILE A 148 -3.77 -9.88 -16.80
N TYR A 149 -4.63 -8.85 -16.87
CA TYR A 149 -5.27 -8.28 -15.68
C TYR A 149 -6.25 -9.26 -15.02
N VAL A 150 -7.02 -10.02 -15.78
CA VAL A 150 -7.87 -11.08 -15.23
C VAL A 150 -7.02 -12.20 -14.62
N ALA A 151 -5.92 -12.60 -15.27
CA ALA A 151 -5.01 -13.63 -14.75
C ALA A 151 -4.33 -13.20 -13.44
N ALA A 152 -4.12 -11.89 -13.23
CA ALA A 152 -3.61 -11.37 -11.97
C ALA A 152 -4.55 -11.63 -10.77
N SER A 153 -5.83 -11.95 -11.01
CA SER A 153 -6.76 -12.36 -9.94
C SER A 153 -6.68 -13.84 -9.58
N ILE A 154 -6.05 -14.71 -10.41
CA ILE A 154 -6.00 -16.17 -10.21
C ILE A 154 -5.39 -16.56 -8.84
N PRO A 155 -4.25 -15.98 -8.41
CA PRO A 155 -3.68 -16.30 -7.11
C PRO A 155 -4.66 -16.16 -5.95
N PHE A 156 -5.56 -15.17 -6.02
CA PHE A 156 -6.56 -14.90 -4.98
C PHE A 156 -7.68 -15.94 -4.94
N HIS A 157 -7.97 -16.60 -6.06
CA HIS A 157 -8.91 -17.72 -6.11
C HIS A 157 -8.28 -19.01 -5.58
N LEU A 158 -6.95 -19.18 -5.73
CA LEU A 158 -6.24 -20.38 -5.28
C LEU A 158 -5.94 -20.38 -3.79
N ILE A 159 -5.67 -19.20 -3.21
CA ILE A 159 -5.31 -19.05 -1.79
C ILE A 159 -6.54 -19.11 -0.87
N GLY A 160 -7.78 -19.06 -1.44
CA GLY A 160 -9.03 -19.25 -0.70
C GLY A 160 -9.41 -18.12 0.27
N ASN A 161 -8.44 -17.53 0.96
CA ASN A 161 -8.59 -16.35 1.81
C ASN A 161 -7.62 -15.26 1.33
N VAL A 162 -8.16 -14.23 0.68
CA VAL A 162 -7.38 -13.04 0.33
C VAL A 162 -6.99 -12.36 1.64
N GLN A 163 -5.75 -12.54 2.07
CA GLN A 163 -5.22 -11.79 3.20
C GLN A 163 -4.93 -10.36 2.73
N PRO A 164 -5.70 -9.35 3.13
CA PRO A 164 -5.48 -7.95 2.75
C PRO A 164 -4.09 -7.45 3.19
N GLU A 165 -3.47 -8.11 4.17
CA GLU A 165 -2.11 -7.83 4.66
C GLU A 165 -1.06 -7.91 3.54
N ILE A 166 -1.22 -8.81 2.56
CA ILE A 166 -0.27 -8.98 1.47
C ILE A 166 -0.16 -7.70 0.65
N PHE A 167 -1.29 -7.05 0.33
CA PHE A 167 -1.29 -5.79 -0.43
C PHE A 167 -0.67 -4.64 0.37
N ASN A 168 -0.97 -4.56 1.66
CA ASN A 168 -0.38 -3.56 2.53
C ASN A 168 1.14 -3.77 2.62
N ASN A 169 1.61 -4.99 2.84
CA ASN A 169 3.03 -5.32 2.91
C ASN A 169 3.77 -5.07 1.59
N ILE A 170 3.12 -5.27 0.44
CA ILE A 170 3.69 -4.95 -0.88
C ILE A 170 3.82 -3.44 -1.04
N SER A 171 2.78 -2.67 -0.77
CA SER A 171 2.77 -1.21 -0.96
C SER A 171 3.72 -0.47 -0.01
N THR A 172 3.92 -0.99 1.20
CA THR A 172 4.82 -0.44 2.22
C THR A 172 6.22 -1.07 2.21
N SER A 173 6.49 -2.03 1.30
CA SER A 173 7.82 -2.62 1.15
C SER A 173 8.85 -1.58 0.72
N ALA A 174 9.84 -1.30 1.58
CA ALA A 174 10.89 -0.32 1.28
C ALA A 174 11.67 -0.68 0.02
N TRP A 175 12.02 -1.97 -0.16
CA TRP A 175 12.73 -2.46 -1.33
C TRP A 175 11.96 -2.21 -2.62
N LEU A 176 10.66 -2.52 -2.63
CA LEU A 176 9.81 -2.32 -3.81
C LEU A 176 9.67 -0.83 -4.15
N ASN A 177 9.51 0.03 -3.14
CA ASN A 177 9.47 1.48 -3.34
C ASN A 177 10.79 2.04 -3.90
N VAL A 178 11.95 1.52 -3.46
CA VAL A 178 13.25 1.89 -4.03
C VAL A 178 13.38 1.42 -5.48
N VAL A 179 12.95 0.20 -5.80
CA VAL A 179 12.93 -0.29 -7.19
C VAL A 179 12.03 0.60 -8.06
N PHE A 180 10.85 0.97 -7.59
CA PHE A 180 9.99 1.90 -8.33
C PHE A 180 10.64 3.28 -8.50
N PHE A 181 11.28 3.83 -7.47
CA PHE A 181 12.04 5.06 -7.59
C PHE A 181 13.07 5.00 -8.75
N VAL A 182 13.89 3.93 -8.80
CA VAL A 182 14.90 3.76 -9.84
C VAL A 182 14.26 3.64 -11.24
N ILE A 183 13.18 2.87 -11.35
CA ILE A 183 12.45 2.70 -12.62
C ILE A 183 11.88 4.05 -13.10
N PHE A 184 11.26 4.82 -12.22
CA PHE A 184 10.67 6.12 -12.56
C PHE A 184 11.74 7.16 -12.95
N ILE A 185 12.88 7.19 -12.25
CA ILE A 185 14.03 8.03 -12.65
C ILE A 185 14.50 7.65 -14.05
N PHE A 186 14.63 6.35 -14.34
CA PHE A 186 15.08 5.87 -15.66
C PHE A 186 14.11 6.31 -16.77
N PHE A 187 12.79 6.13 -16.57
CA PHE A 187 11.78 6.57 -17.54
C PHE A 187 11.73 8.09 -17.68
N SER A 188 11.81 8.84 -16.59
CA SER A 188 11.83 10.30 -16.62
C SER A 188 12.99 10.82 -17.48
N ILE A 189 14.22 10.29 -17.30
CA ILE A 189 15.39 10.66 -18.10
C ILE A 189 15.18 10.31 -19.58
N SER A 190 14.59 9.16 -19.89
CA SER A 190 14.24 8.78 -21.26
C SER A 190 13.22 9.73 -21.88
N PHE A 191 12.16 10.12 -21.13
CA PHE A 191 11.13 11.05 -21.63
C PHE A 191 11.64 12.49 -21.78
N PHE A 192 12.65 12.89 -21.02
CA PHE A 192 13.39 14.13 -21.28
C PHE A 192 14.16 14.11 -22.61
N GLY A 193 14.36 12.92 -23.22
CA GLY A 193 15.01 12.75 -24.51
C GLY A 193 16.53 12.57 -24.45
N PHE A 194 17.08 12.22 -23.27
CA PHE A 194 18.51 11.94 -23.16
C PHE A 194 18.90 10.61 -23.83
N PHE A 195 17.99 9.64 -23.86
CA PHE A 195 18.14 8.39 -24.60
C PHE A 195 16.78 7.86 -25.03
N GLU A 196 16.76 7.15 -26.16
CA GLU A 196 15.57 6.45 -26.62
C GLU A 196 15.64 4.98 -26.18
N ILE A 197 14.55 4.47 -25.62
CA ILE A 197 14.41 3.05 -25.28
C ILE A 197 14.16 2.30 -26.60
N THR A 198 15.23 2.03 -27.33
CA THR A 198 15.19 1.14 -28.49
C THR A 198 15.63 -0.25 -28.08
N LEU A 199 14.87 -1.27 -28.45
CA LEU A 199 15.32 -2.65 -28.27
C LEU A 199 16.66 -2.84 -29.00
N PRO A 200 17.71 -3.36 -28.33
CA PRO A 200 18.98 -3.62 -28.97
C PRO A 200 18.77 -4.42 -30.26
N SER A 201 19.30 -3.92 -31.38
CA SER A 201 19.13 -4.53 -32.71
C SER A 201 19.54 -6.00 -32.76
N GLY A 202 20.46 -6.42 -31.89
CA GLY A 202 20.90 -7.81 -31.74
C GLY A 202 19.86 -8.75 -31.10
N ILE A 203 18.96 -8.23 -30.24
CA ILE A 203 17.84 -9.01 -29.68
C ILE A 203 16.68 -8.99 -30.67
N ALA A 204 16.43 -7.85 -31.32
CA ALA A 204 15.44 -7.73 -32.38
C ALA A 204 15.76 -8.65 -33.58
N SER A 205 17.00 -8.74 -34.01
CA SER A 205 17.42 -9.59 -35.15
C SER A 205 17.43 -11.09 -34.81
N LYS A 206 17.78 -11.47 -33.57
CA LYS A 206 17.68 -12.89 -33.12
C LYS A 206 16.25 -13.33 -32.86
N ALA A 207 15.37 -12.42 -32.44
CA ALA A 207 13.94 -12.68 -32.35
C ALA A 207 13.25 -12.70 -33.72
N ASP A 208 13.75 -11.96 -34.70
CA ASP A 208 13.27 -11.99 -36.10
C ASP A 208 13.67 -13.25 -36.84
N SER A 209 14.77 -13.89 -36.49
CA SER A 209 15.28 -15.08 -37.22
C SER A 209 14.66 -16.41 -36.75
N LYS A 210 14.11 -16.50 -35.55
CA LYS A 210 13.50 -17.73 -34.98
C LYS A 210 12.01 -17.65 -34.63
N SER A 211 11.47 -16.47 -34.43
CA SER A 211 10.04 -16.22 -34.30
C SER A 211 9.79 -14.78 -34.77
N GLY A 212 9.27 -14.65 -36.02
CA GLY A 212 8.94 -13.30 -36.51
C GLY A 212 8.20 -12.52 -35.42
N LEU A 213 8.65 -11.31 -35.07
CA LEU A 213 8.01 -10.40 -34.12
C LEU A 213 6.56 -10.04 -34.48
N GLY A 214 6.05 -10.57 -35.62
CA GLY A 214 4.63 -10.68 -35.97
C GLY A 214 3.97 -11.93 -35.39
N SER A 215 4.69 -12.76 -34.63
CA SER A 215 4.12 -13.90 -33.95
C SER A 215 3.27 -13.45 -32.77
N ILE A 216 2.26 -14.24 -32.43
CA ILE A 216 1.37 -14.04 -31.28
C ILE A 216 2.19 -13.83 -29.99
N GLY A 217 3.35 -14.51 -29.86
CA GLY A 217 4.26 -14.34 -28.72
C GLY A 217 4.84 -12.93 -28.57
N GLY A 218 5.23 -12.28 -29.66
CA GLY A 218 5.74 -10.89 -29.59
C GLY A 218 4.66 -9.89 -29.12
N ILE A 219 3.42 -10.09 -29.56
CA ILE A 219 2.26 -9.27 -29.13
C ILE A 219 1.99 -9.49 -27.63
N PHE A 220 2.08 -10.75 -27.17
CA PHE A 220 1.93 -11.10 -25.75
C PHE A 220 2.99 -10.43 -24.87
N PHE A 221 4.28 -10.52 -25.23
CA PHE A 221 5.34 -9.88 -24.46
C PHE A 221 5.20 -8.36 -24.41
N MET A 222 4.74 -7.73 -25.49
CA MET A 222 4.47 -6.29 -25.51
C MET A 222 3.29 -5.93 -24.59
N ALA A 223 2.22 -6.73 -24.56
CA ALA A 223 1.09 -6.57 -23.64
C ALA A 223 1.53 -6.77 -22.19
N LEU A 224 2.37 -7.77 -21.92
CA LEU A 224 2.92 -8.03 -20.60
C LEU A 224 3.82 -6.89 -20.11
N THR A 225 4.68 -6.35 -20.97
CA THR A 225 5.53 -5.20 -20.63
C THR A 225 4.67 -3.97 -20.31
N LEU A 226 3.64 -3.69 -21.12
CA LEU A 226 2.71 -2.61 -20.82
C LEU A 226 2.01 -2.81 -19.47
N ALA A 227 1.54 -4.03 -19.19
CA ALA A 227 0.84 -4.33 -17.94
C ALA A 227 1.77 -4.13 -16.73
N ILE A 228 3.03 -4.60 -16.78
CA ILE A 228 4.00 -4.46 -15.69
C ILE A 228 4.34 -2.97 -15.47
N VAL A 229 4.63 -2.23 -16.52
CA VAL A 229 4.94 -0.79 -16.42
C VAL A 229 3.72 -0.02 -15.92
N SER A 230 2.55 -0.30 -16.47
CA SER A 230 1.29 0.33 -16.05
C SER A 230 0.97 0.03 -14.59
N PHE A 231 1.18 -1.21 -14.12
CA PHE A 231 0.94 -1.61 -12.73
C PHE A 231 1.73 -0.76 -11.72
N SER A 232 2.98 -0.41 -12.05
CA SER A 232 3.82 0.44 -11.20
C SER A 232 3.20 1.83 -10.95
N CYS A 233 2.59 2.44 -11.97
CA CYS A 233 1.99 3.78 -11.86
C CYS A 233 0.55 3.77 -11.37
N THR A 234 -0.17 2.70 -11.63
CA THR A 234 -1.58 2.55 -11.25
C THR A 234 -1.77 1.82 -9.93
N GLY A 235 -0.66 1.36 -9.32
CA GLY A 235 -0.66 0.67 -8.03
C GLY A 235 -1.50 1.34 -6.95
N PRO A 236 -1.38 2.65 -6.70
CA PRO A 236 -2.22 3.35 -5.72
C PRO A 236 -3.72 3.33 -6.09
N ILE A 237 -4.05 3.45 -7.38
CA ILE A 237 -5.44 3.41 -7.87
C ILE A 237 -5.99 1.98 -7.77
N LEU A 238 -5.20 1.01 -8.22
CA LEU A 238 -5.55 -0.41 -8.10
C LEU A 238 -5.63 -0.82 -6.63
N GLY A 239 -4.70 -0.40 -5.78
CA GLY A 239 -4.71 -0.70 -4.35
C GLY A 239 -5.97 -0.21 -3.65
N SER A 240 -6.41 1.02 -3.91
CA SER A 240 -7.66 1.54 -3.34
C SER A 240 -8.90 0.78 -3.84
N LEU A 241 -8.91 0.39 -5.12
CA LEU A 241 -9.97 -0.41 -5.71
C LEU A 241 -9.98 -1.84 -5.15
N LEU A 242 -8.78 -2.44 -4.97
CA LEU A 242 -8.60 -3.77 -4.40
C LEU A 242 -9.05 -3.83 -2.93
N VAL A 243 -8.67 -2.85 -2.11
CA VAL A 243 -9.11 -2.76 -0.71
C VAL A 243 -10.63 -2.61 -0.63
N GLY A 244 -11.23 -1.77 -1.47
CA GLY A 244 -12.68 -1.60 -1.52
C GLY A 244 -13.45 -2.85 -1.99
N THR A 245 -12.80 -3.76 -2.72
CA THR A 245 -13.42 -4.99 -3.24
C THR A 245 -13.03 -6.25 -2.48
N ALA A 246 -11.94 -6.22 -1.72
CA ALA A 246 -11.45 -7.38 -0.95
C ALA A 246 -12.48 -7.88 0.07
N SER A 247 -13.30 -6.98 0.61
CA SER A 247 -14.42 -7.32 1.50
C SER A 247 -15.54 -8.13 0.81
N GLY A 248 -15.62 -8.06 -0.53
CA GLY A 248 -16.64 -8.77 -1.34
C GLY A 248 -16.18 -10.10 -1.92
N GLY A 249 -14.94 -10.53 -1.63
CA GLY A 249 -14.36 -11.80 -2.07
C GLY A 249 -13.69 -11.77 -3.44
N ALA A 250 -13.07 -12.90 -3.81
CA ALA A 250 -12.22 -13.03 -5.01
C ALA A 250 -12.95 -12.71 -6.33
N TRP A 251 -14.25 -12.97 -6.43
CA TRP A 251 -15.05 -12.68 -7.62
C TRP A 251 -15.25 -11.18 -7.86
N GLN A 252 -15.44 -10.38 -6.81
CA GLN A 252 -15.54 -8.93 -6.94
C GLN A 252 -14.20 -8.32 -7.34
N LEU A 253 -13.11 -8.86 -6.80
CA LEU A 253 -11.76 -8.50 -7.21
C LEU A 253 -11.53 -8.76 -8.71
N THR A 254 -11.92 -9.94 -9.20
CA THR A 254 -11.83 -10.29 -10.62
C THR A 254 -12.67 -9.36 -11.48
N ALA A 255 -13.89 -9.00 -11.06
CA ALA A 255 -14.73 -8.06 -11.78
C ALA A 255 -14.10 -6.66 -11.86
N GLY A 256 -13.49 -6.17 -10.79
CA GLY A 256 -12.77 -4.89 -10.75
C GLY A 256 -11.57 -4.87 -11.70
N LEU A 257 -10.72 -5.91 -11.65
CA LEU A 257 -9.56 -6.07 -12.54
C LEU A 257 -9.96 -6.27 -14.01
N ALA A 258 -11.06 -6.98 -14.27
CA ALA A 258 -11.60 -7.13 -15.62
C ALA A 258 -12.08 -5.77 -16.19
N GLY A 259 -12.80 -4.99 -15.38
CA GLY A 259 -13.20 -3.62 -15.75
C GLY A 259 -12.01 -2.72 -16.07
N PHE A 260 -11.00 -2.74 -15.21
CA PHE A 260 -9.75 -1.98 -15.36
C PHE A 260 -8.97 -2.40 -16.61
N GLY A 261 -8.77 -3.71 -16.80
CA GLY A 261 -8.09 -4.26 -17.98
C GLY A 261 -8.83 -3.95 -19.29
N LEU A 262 -10.17 -3.97 -19.27
CA LEU A 262 -11.00 -3.59 -20.41
C LEU A 262 -10.82 -2.12 -20.77
N ALA A 263 -10.81 -1.21 -19.79
CA ALA A 263 -10.59 0.21 -20.01
C ALA A 263 -9.22 0.51 -20.62
N LEU A 264 -8.17 -0.20 -20.21
CA LEU A 264 -6.85 -0.08 -20.80
C LEU A 264 -6.79 -0.70 -22.21
N ALA A 265 -7.38 -1.87 -22.40
CA ALA A 265 -7.36 -2.59 -23.67
C ALA A 265 -8.06 -1.82 -24.80
N LEU A 266 -9.17 -1.13 -24.48
CA LEU A 266 -10.05 -0.49 -25.46
C LEU A 266 -9.36 0.58 -26.31
N PRO A 267 -8.64 1.59 -25.75
CA PRO A 267 -7.96 2.59 -26.57
C PRO A 267 -6.87 1.99 -27.45
N PHE A 268 -6.09 1.04 -26.93
CA PHE A 268 -5.02 0.41 -27.71
C PHE A 268 -5.55 -0.42 -28.87
N ALA A 269 -6.64 -1.17 -28.66
CA ALA A 269 -7.33 -1.89 -29.71
C ALA A 269 -7.92 -0.92 -30.76
N LEU A 270 -8.57 0.17 -30.31
CA LEU A 270 -9.21 1.17 -31.15
C LEU A 270 -8.17 1.89 -32.04
N PHE A 271 -7.04 2.30 -31.49
CA PHE A 271 -5.96 2.92 -32.26
C PHE A 271 -5.31 1.96 -33.26
N ALA A 272 -5.20 0.68 -32.93
CA ALA A 272 -4.71 -0.32 -33.88
C ALA A 272 -5.71 -0.58 -35.02
N ILE A 273 -7.02 -0.47 -34.76
CA ILE A 273 -8.09 -0.64 -35.76
C ILE A 273 -8.18 0.59 -36.67
N PHE A 274 -8.01 1.80 -36.12
CA PHE A 274 -8.14 3.08 -36.84
C PHE A 274 -6.82 3.89 -36.83
N PRO A 275 -5.72 3.40 -37.46
CA PRO A 275 -4.44 4.09 -37.46
C PRO A 275 -4.48 5.49 -38.12
N ASN A 276 -5.41 5.71 -39.05
CA ASN A 276 -5.59 7.00 -39.72
C ASN A 276 -6.12 8.09 -38.76
N TRP A 277 -6.85 7.73 -37.73
CA TRP A 277 -7.31 8.70 -36.75
C TRP A 277 -6.13 9.30 -35.92
N LEU A 278 -5.12 8.49 -35.64
CA LEU A 278 -3.90 8.98 -35.00
C LEU A 278 -3.03 9.82 -35.96
N GLN A 279 -3.07 9.51 -37.28
CA GLN A 279 -2.38 10.30 -38.31
C GLN A 279 -3.06 11.65 -38.58
N SER A 280 -4.35 11.79 -38.24
CA SER A 280 -5.10 13.06 -38.32
C SER A 280 -4.81 13.99 -37.15
N LEU A 281 -4.24 13.45 -36.02
CA LEU A 281 -3.67 14.31 -34.98
C LEU A 281 -2.52 15.10 -35.61
N PRO A 282 -2.40 16.41 -35.31
CA PRO A 282 -1.44 17.28 -35.98
C PRO A 282 -0.06 16.66 -36.02
N LYS A 283 0.46 16.39 -37.21
CA LYS A 283 1.82 15.87 -37.45
C LYS A 283 2.93 16.82 -36.99
N SER A 284 2.59 17.94 -36.32
CA SER A 284 3.55 18.80 -35.69
C SER A 284 4.13 18.08 -34.47
N GLY A 285 5.25 17.39 -34.64
CA GLY A 285 5.98 16.62 -33.61
C GLY A 285 6.25 17.38 -32.31
N GLY A 286 6.03 18.69 -32.26
CA GLY A 286 6.24 19.54 -31.11
C GLY A 286 5.23 19.37 -29.96
N TRP A 287 3.93 19.04 -30.24
CA TRP A 287 2.94 18.90 -29.16
C TRP A 287 3.17 17.63 -28.35
N LEU A 288 3.32 16.50 -29.01
CA LEU A 288 3.53 15.21 -28.36
C LEU A 288 4.83 15.18 -27.57
N ASP A 289 5.90 15.78 -28.14
CA ASP A 289 7.20 15.90 -27.46
C ASP A 289 7.09 16.80 -26.23
N THR A 290 6.34 17.90 -26.31
CA THR A 290 6.05 18.76 -25.15
C THR A 290 5.31 18.00 -24.07
N VAL A 291 4.28 17.20 -24.42
CA VAL A 291 3.51 16.40 -23.45
C VAL A 291 4.39 15.35 -22.78
N LYS A 292 5.26 14.64 -23.53
CA LYS A 292 6.21 13.68 -22.96
C LYS A 292 7.12 14.33 -21.93
N LYS A 293 7.66 15.52 -22.21
CA LYS A 293 8.56 16.25 -21.30
C LYS A 293 7.83 16.75 -20.06
N VAL A 294 6.60 17.25 -20.21
CA VAL A 294 5.74 17.63 -19.06
C VAL A 294 5.47 16.42 -18.16
N LEU A 295 5.12 15.29 -18.76
CA LEU A 295 4.90 14.04 -18.02
C LEU A 295 6.18 13.53 -17.35
N ALA A 296 7.35 13.75 -17.96
CA ALA A 296 8.65 13.42 -17.34
C ALA A 296 8.88 14.19 -16.04
N PHE A 297 8.53 15.47 -15.97
CA PHE A 297 8.60 16.24 -14.72
C PHE A 297 7.66 15.70 -13.65
N LEU A 298 6.43 15.33 -14.03
CA LEU A 298 5.49 14.71 -13.11
C LEU A 298 5.99 13.34 -12.61
N GLU A 299 6.56 12.55 -13.51
CA GLU A 299 7.14 11.25 -13.19
C GLU A 299 8.33 11.39 -12.25
N LEU A 300 9.18 12.39 -12.46
CA LEU A 300 10.29 12.72 -11.57
C LEU A 300 9.79 13.08 -10.16
N ALA A 301 8.74 13.88 -10.04
CA ALA A 301 8.15 14.22 -8.75
C ALA A 301 7.58 12.98 -8.04
N LEU A 302 6.90 12.10 -8.78
CA LEU A 302 6.35 10.84 -8.25
C LEU A 302 7.45 9.85 -7.85
N ALA A 303 8.59 9.82 -8.57
CA ALA A 303 9.74 9.00 -8.18
C ALA A 303 10.17 9.31 -6.74
N PHE A 304 10.32 10.59 -6.40
CA PHE A 304 10.67 11.00 -5.03
C PHE A 304 9.58 10.66 -4.01
N LYS A 305 8.31 10.54 -4.40
CA LYS A 305 7.26 10.04 -3.50
C LYS A 305 7.48 8.57 -3.11
N PHE A 306 7.87 7.71 -4.05
CA PHE A 306 8.22 6.32 -3.73
C PHE A 306 9.43 6.22 -2.81
N LEU A 307 10.48 7.01 -3.09
CA LEU A 307 11.64 7.05 -2.19
C LEU A 307 11.27 7.56 -0.79
N SER A 308 10.39 8.57 -0.71
CA SER A 308 9.87 9.08 0.56
C SER A 308 9.06 8.04 1.33
N ASN A 309 8.29 7.19 0.65
CA ASN A 309 7.58 6.10 1.32
C ASN A 309 8.55 5.08 1.93
N ALA A 310 9.63 4.72 1.20
CA ALA A 310 10.67 3.84 1.74
C ALA A 310 11.40 4.48 2.93
N ASP A 311 11.74 5.77 2.82
CA ASP A 311 12.40 6.55 3.87
C ASP A 311 11.55 6.62 5.15
N LEU A 312 10.24 6.85 5.01
CA LEU A 312 9.30 6.93 6.14
C LEU A 312 9.20 5.62 6.91
N VAL A 313 8.99 4.48 6.23
CA VAL A 313 8.77 3.19 6.92
C VAL A 313 10.06 2.60 7.48
N MET A 314 11.23 3.01 6.97
CA MET A 314 12.56 2.57 7.42
C MET A 314 13.25 3.58 8.33
N HIS A 315 12.66 4.75 8.54
CA HIS A 315 13.21 5.84 9.37
C HIS A 315 14.63 6.28 8.99
N TRP A 316 14.97 6.32 7.67
CA TRP A 316 16.32 6.72 7.23
C TRP A 316 16.63 8.20 7.49
N GLY A 317 15.61 9.07 7.55
CA GLY A 317 15.77 10.50 7.80
C GLY A 317 16.30 11.31 6.60
N LEU A 318 16.30 10.72 5.39
CA LEU A 318 16.85 11.33 4.18
C LEU A 318 15.91 12.37 3.57
N LEU A 319 14.63 12.02 3.45
CA LEU A 319 13.58 12.84 2.80
C LEU A 319 12.59 13.38 3.83
N LYS A 320 13.10 14.14 4.81
CA LYS A 320 12.22 14.88 5.72
C LYS A 320 11.33 15.82 4.94
N ARG A 321 10.22 16.25 5.53
CA ARG A 321 9.15 17.01 4.87
C ARG A 321 9.67 18.19 4.04
N GLU A 322 10.54 19.01 4.60
CA GLU A 322 11.08 20.21 3.95
C GLU A 322 11.96 19.86 2.76
N VAL A 323 12.76 18.80 2.87
CA VAL A 323 13.61 18.29 1.77
C VAL A 323 12.74 17.78 0.64
N PHE A 324 11.72 16.98 0.97
CA PHE A 324 10.78 16.45 -0.01
C PHE A 324 10.04 17.57 -0.75
N VAL A 325 9.47 18.54 -0.02
CA VAL A 325 8.76 19.68 -0.62
C VAL A 325 9.72 20.56 -1.42
N GLY A 326 10.97 20.75 -0.95
CA GLY A 326 12.02 21.46 -1.67
C GLY A 326 12.34 20.82 -3.02
N ILE A 327 12.47 19.49 -3.07
CA ILE A 327 12.67 18.75 -4.33
C ILE A 327 11.47 18.95 -5.27
N TRP A 328 10.26 18.85 -4.78
CA TRP A 328 9.05 19.08 -5.56
C TRP A 328 8.98 20.52 -6.08
N ALA A 329 9.37 21.50 -5.29
CA ALA A 329 9.48 22.90 -5.73
C ALA A 329 10.51 23.07 -6.84
N LEU A 330 11.69 22.45 -6.72
CA LEU A 330 12.72 22.46 -7.77
C LEU A 330 12.24 21.82 -9.08
N VAL A 331 11.56 20.68 -9.01
CA VAL A 331 10.95 20.01 -10.17
C VAL A 331 9.89 20.91 -10.81
N SER A 332 9.05 21.57 -10.02
CA SER A 332 8.02 22.49 -10.49
C SER A 332 8.62 23.77 -11.12
N ILE A 333 9.71 24.29 -10.57
CA ILE A 333 10.49 25.38 -11.19
C ILE A 333 11.03 24.93 -12.55
N GLY A 334 11.63 23.74 -12.62
CA GLY A 334 12.11 23.15 -13.87
C GLY A 334 11.03 23.05 -14.95
N LEU A 335 9.84 22.57 -14.57
CA LEU A 335 8.65 22.50 -15.42
C LEU A 335 8.22 23.91 -15.88
N THR A 336 8.20 24.88 -14.98
CA THR A 336 7.85 26.28 -15.28
C THR A 336 8.81 26.85 -16.31
N LEU A 337 10.11 26.73 -16.07
CA LEU A 337 11.16 27.23 -17.00
C LEU A 337 11.08 26.53 -18.36
N TYR A 338 10.78 25.24 -18.37
CA TYR A 338 10.56 24.49 -19.61
C TYR A 338 9.32 25.01 -20.37
N CYS A 339 8.22 25.22 -19.68
CA CYS A 339 6.98 25.70 -20.30
C CYS A 339 7.11 27.11 -20.91
N PHE A 340 7.88 28.00 -20.28
CA PHE A 340 8.18 29.33 -20.82
C PHE A 340 9.33 29.32 -21.86
N GLY A 341 9.93 28.16 -22.16
CA GLY A 341 10.98 28.01 -23.17
C GLY A 341 12.36 28.54 -22.76
N ILE A 342 12.54 28.81 -21.46
CA ILE A 342 13.85 29.22 -20.88
C ILE A 342 14.75 27.98 -20.79
N LEU A 343 14.22 26.89 -20.23
CA LEU A 343 14.89 25.59 -20.19
C LEU A 343 14.60 24.84 -21.50
N ARG A 344 15.66 24.37 -22.15
CA ARG A 344 15.60 23.56 -23.37
C ARG A 344 16.14 22.19 -23.07
N LEU A 345 15.39 21.19 -23.47
CA LEU A 345 15.73 19.78 -23.33
C LEU A 345 16.20 19.20 -24.66
N PRO A 346 16.83 18.03 -24.70
CA PRO A 346 17.20 17.37 -25.94
C PRO A 346 16.02 17.32 -26.92
N HIS A 347 16.34 17.43 -28.23
CA HIS A 347 15.37 17.50 -29.35
C HIS A 347 14.53 18.79 -29.42
N ASP A 348 14.70 19.78 -28.54
CA ASP A 348 14.12 21.11 -28.72
C ASP A 348 14.96 21.94 -29.69
N TYR A 349 14.34 22.47 -30.76
CA TYR A 349 15.04 23.32 -31.73
C TYR A 349 14.86 24.81 -31.42
N LYS A 350 15.87 25.60 -31.81
CA LYS A 350 15.85 27.06 -31.66
C LYS A 350 14.72 27.63 -32.54
N GLY A 351 13.75 28.32 -31.92
CA GLY A 351 12.63 28.94 -32.63
C GLY A 351 11.29 28.19 -32.52
N MET A 352 11.17 27.12 -31.71
CA MET A 352 9.92 26.48 -31.42
C MET A 352 8.92 27.50 -30.85
N LYS A 353 7.79 27.69 -31.53
CA LYS A 353 6.71 28.59 -31.06
C LYS A 353 6.08 28.00 -29.80
N ILE A 354 6.06 28.79 -28.75
CA ILE A 354 5.42 28.40 -27.49
C ILE A 354 3.91 28.56 -27.66
N THR A 355 3.18 27.45 -27.64
CA THR A 355 1.72 27.45 -27.78
C THR A 355 1.06 28.06 -26.54
N LEU A 356 -0.17 28.60 -26.71
CA LEU A 356 -0.95 29.18 -25.59
C LEU A 356 -1.15 28.14 -24.46
N GLY A 357 -1.45 26.89 -24.80
CA GLY A 357 -1.59 25.80 -23.82
C GLY A 357 -0.34 25.55 -23.00
N ARG A 358 0.86 25.61 -23.65
CA ARG A 358 2.13 25.48 -22.95
C ARG A 358 2.39 26.65 -21.99
N LYS A 359 2.05 27.89 -22.38
CA LYS A 359 2.12 29.07 -21.51
C LYS A 359 1.18 28.96 -20.32
N LEU A 360 -0.06 28.53 -20.54
CA LEU A 360 -1.06 28.34 -19.48
C LEU A 360 -0.58 27.31 -18.46
N LEU A 361 -0.05 26.18 -18.94
CA LEU A 361 0.54 25.15 -18.08
C LEU A 361 1.73 25.70 -17.28
N GLY A 362 2.56 26.55 -17.90
CA GLY A 362 3.67 27.24 -17.21
C GLY A 362 3.20 28.15 -16.08
N VAL A 363 2.09 28.88 -16.29
CA VAL A 363 1.48 29.70 -15.24
C VAL A 363 0.96 28.83 -14.10
N VAL A 364 0.28 27.71 -14.40
CA VAL A 364 -0.20 26.76 -13.37
C VAL A 364 0.97 26.18 -12.58
N ALA A 365 2.05 25.75 -13.26
CA ALA A 365 3.24 25.23 -12.60
C ALA A 365 3.93 26.28 -11.72
N PHE A 366 3.97 27.53 -12.16
CA PHE A 366 4.50 28.65 -11.37
C PHE A 366 3.67 28.90 -10.10
N LEU A 367 2.36 28.98 -10.23
CA LEU A 367 1.45 29.14 -9.07
C LEU A 367 1.57 27.96 -8.11
N PHE A 368 1.73 26.75 -8.62
CA PHE A 368 1.98 25.57 -7.80
C PHE A 368 3.33 25.66 -7.08
N THR A 369 4.36 26.17 -7.72
CA THR A 369 5.66 26.42 -7.07
C THR A 369 5.51 27.40 -5.90
N LEU A 370 4.79 28.52 -6.11
CA LEU A 370 4.51 29.49 -5.03
C LEU A 370 3.73 28.86 -3.87
N TYR A 371 2.79 27.96 -4.17
CA TYR A 371 2.03 27.23 -3.16
C TYR A 371 2.92 26.25 -2.36
N LEU A 372 4.00 25.70 -2.92
CA LEU A 372 4.92 24.80 -2.22
C LEU A 372 5.87 25.52 -1.25
N ILE A 373 6.17 26.81 -1.47
CA ILE A 373 7.15 27.57 -0.67
C ILE A 373 6.86 27.54 0.84
N PRO A 374 5.62 27.77 1.32
CA PRO A 374 5.31 27.68 2.74
C PRO A 374 5.64 26.31 3.35
N GLY A 375 5.54 25.23 2.57
CA GLY A 375 5.82 23.86 3.03
C GLY A 375 7.31 23.59 3.35
N ILE A 376 8.21 24.47 2.92
CA ILE A 376 9.64 24.39 3.23
C ILE A 376 9.96 25.17 4.52
N THR A 377 9.03 26.00 5.00
CA THR A 377 9.23 26.92 6.12
C THR A 377 8.54 26.40 7.39
N ASN A 378 9.01 26.88 8.56
CA ASN A 378 8.35 26.60 9.83
C ASN A 378 7.23 27.61 10.12
N THR A 379 6.20 27.64 9.28
CA THR A 379 5.05 28.52 9.44
C THR A 379 3.75 27.71 9.57
N LYS A 380 2.69 28.33 10.11
CA LYS A 380 1.36 27.70 10.19
C LYS A 380 0.77 27.29 8.82
N TYR A 381 1.27 27.83 7.72
CA TYR A 381 0.84 27.49 6.36
C TYR A 381 1.60 26.29 5.77
N ALA A 382 2.53 25.67 6.51
CA ALA A 382 3.32 24.53 6.06
C ALA A 382 2.50 23.23 5.90
N THR A 383 1.26 23.19 6.34
CA THR A 383 0.36 22.04 6.22
C THR A 383 0.07 21.65 4.78
N LEU A 384 0.10 22.61 3.81
CA LEU A 384 -0.18 22.37 2.39
C LEU A 384 -1.48 21.55 2.17
N LYS A 385 -2.61 22.04 2.68
CA LYS A 385 -3.92 21.33 2.72
C LYS A 385 -4.33 20.67 1.39
N PHE A 386 -4.06 21.29 0.22
CA PHE A 386 -4.39 20.69 -1.10
C PHE A 386 -3.49 19.48 -1.45
N LEU A 387 -2.32 19.36 -0.83
CA LEU A 387 -1.40 18.24 -0.99
C LEU A 387 -1.43 17.28 0.19
N SER A 388 -2.44 17.39 1.04
CA SER A 388 -2.60 16.54 2.24
C SER A 388 -2.38 15.05 1.91
N GLY A 389 -1.50 14.42 2.69
CA GLY A 389 -1.10 13.03 2.52
C GLY A 389 -0.01 12.76 1.47
N PHE A 390 0.39 13.74 0.63
CA PHE A 390 1.51 13.55 -0.30
C PHE A 390 2.88 13.80 0.34
N PRO A 391 3.15 14.94 1.00
CA PRO A 391 4.39 15.13 1.72
C PRO A 391 4.48 14.22 2.95
N PRO A 392 5.68 13.97 3.49
CA PRO A 392 5.86 13.36 4.80
C PRO A 392 5.06 14.09 5.89
N PRO A 393 4.67 13.40 6.98
CA PRO A 393 3.92 14.02 8.07
C PRO A 393 4.71 15.14 8.74
N LEU A 394 4.01 16.06 9.41
CA LEU A 394 4.63 17.16 10.16
C LEU A 394 5.53 16.67 11.31
N SER A 395 5.32 15.44 11.80
CA SER A 395 6.20 14.79 12.78
C SER A 395 7.55 14.37 12.19
N TYR A 396 7.65 14.23 10.86
CA TYR A 396 8.87 13.85 10.14
C TYR A 396 9.50 15.09 9.47
N SER A 397 9.86 16.09 10.30
CA SER A 397 10.35 17.41 9.91
C SER A 397 11.82 17.61 10.27
N LEU A 398 12.48 18.57 9.62
CA LEU A 398 13.80 19.08 10.02
C LEU A 398 13.70 19.94 11.28
N TYR A 399 12.52 20.53 11.55
CA TYR A 399 12.29 21.38 12.68
C TYR A 399 11.82 20.55 13.88
N GLU A 400 12.50 20.67 15.03
CA GLU A 400 12.11 19.96 16.26
C GLU A 400 10.73 20.38 16.76
N HIS A 401 10.42 21.69 16.66
CA HIS A 401 9.11 22.24 16.96
C HIS A 401 8.51 22.87 15.70
N HIS A 402 7.48 22.25 15.15
CA HIS A 402 6.80 22.77 13.96
C HIS A 402 5.54 23.52 14.38
N HIS A 403 5.48 24.84 14.11
CA HIS A 403 4.31 25.68 14.49
C HIS A 403 2.98 25.19 13.91
N ALA A 404 3.01 24.55 12.75
CA ALA A 404 1.81 23.93 12.18
C ALA A 404 1.32 22.69 12.95
N LYS A 405 2.16 22.11 13.83
CA LYS A 405 1.81 20.96 14.66
C LYS A 405 1.05 21.36 15.93
N GLU A 406 1.18 22.62 16.37
CA GLU A 406 0.50 23.13 17.56
C GLU A 406 -1.04 23.09 17.41
N GLU A 407 -1.55 23.15 16.17
CA GLU A 407 -2.99 23.04 15.86
C GLU A 407 -3.46 21.57 15.71
N GLY A 408 -2.55 20.59 15.69
CA GLY A 408 -2.85 19.17 15.48
C GLY A 408 -3.24 18.42 16.75
N LEU A 409 -3.90 17.28 16.57
CA LEU A 409 -4.17 16.32 17.63
C LEU A 409 -2.99 15.36 17.74
N GLU A 410 -2.30 15.35 18.91
CA GLU A 410 -1.25 14.38 19.18
C GLU A 410 -1.81 13.16 19.92
N PRO A 411 -1.37 11.94 19.57
CA PRO A 411 -1.74 10.73 20.31
C PRO A 411 -1.23 10.79 21.76
N ASN A 412 -2.03 10.30 22.70
CA ASN A 412 -1.61 10.13 24.08
C ASN A 412 -0.53 9.04 24.22
N VAL A 413 -0.64 8.02 23.37
CA VAL A 413 0.28 6.87 23.34
C VAL A 413 0.52 6.44 21.88
N ILE A 414 1.77 6.08 21.58
CA ILE A 414 2.17 5.55 20.28
C ILE A 414 2.76 4.15 20.50
N ASN A 415 2.32 3.17 19.72
CA ASN A 415 2.84 1.80 19.66
C ASN A 415 2.92 1.05 21.01
N ASP A 416 2.12 1.46 22.00
CA ASP A 416 2.09 0.81 23.34
C ASP A 416 0.63 0.66 23.83
N TYR A 417 0.04 -0.51 23.53
CA TYR A 417 -1.33 -0.82 23.91
C TYR A 417 -1.52 -0.91 25.43
N ASN A 418 -0.55 -1.50 26.14
CA ASN A 418 -0.66 -1.71 27.57
C ASN A 418 -0.64 -0.39 28.34
N LYS A 419 0.18 0.56 27.92
CA LYS A 419 0.21 1.92 28.47
C LYS A 419 -1.12 2.65 28.21
N ALA A 420 -1.70 2.52 27.01
CA ALA A 420 -2.98 3.12 26.72
C ALA A 420 -4.12 2.52 27.57
N LEU A 421 -4.10 1.19 27.80
CA LEU A 421 -5.04 0.50 28.67
C LEU A 421 -4.91 0.95 30.13
N ALA A 422 -3.68 1.13 30.63
CA ALA A 422 -3.44 1.65 31.97
C ALA A 422 -4.01 3.06 32.14
N LEU A 423 -3.74 3.97 31.19
CA LEU A 423 -4.30 5.33 31.17
C LEU A 423 -5.84 5.32 31.07
N SER A 424 -6.40 4.42 30.27
CA SER A 424 -7.86 4.27 30.14
C SER A 424 -8.50 3.90 31.49
N LYS A 425 -7.89 2.98 32.24
CA LYS A 425 -8.36 2.60 33.58
C LYS A 425 -8.21 3.72 34.59
N GLU A 426 -7.08 4.42 34.57
CA GLU A 426 -6.77 5.54 35.48
C GLU A 426 -7.74 6.72 35.26
N GLN A 427 -7.91 7.14 34.01
CA GLN A 427 -8.73 8.31 33.67
C GLN A 427 -10.21 7.97 33.44
N ASN A 428 -10.58 6.70 33.47
CA ASN A 428 -11.92 6.21 33.14
C ASN A 428 -12.44 6.76 31.82
N LYS A 429 -11.60 6.66 30.77
CA LYS A 429 -11.91 7.07 29.40
C LYS A 429 -11.79 5.88 28.46
N PRO A 430 -12.63 5.76 27.41
CA PRO A 430 -12.44 4.74 26.37
C PRO A 430 -11.17 5.00 25.55
N ILE A 431 -10.60 3.93 25.00
CA ILE A 431 -9.45 3.99 24.12
C ILE A 431 -9.96 4.17 22.69
N LEU A 432 -9.52 5.23 22.01
CA LEU A 432 -9.65 5.38 20.57
C LEU A 432 -8.36 4.90 19.92
N ILE A 433 -8.41 3.70 19.32
CA ILE A 433 -7.29 3.14 18.59
C ILE A 433 -7.33 3.65 17.16
N ASP A 434 -6.23 4.20 16.71
CA ASP A 434 -5.95 4.61 15.34
C ASP A 434 -4.90 3.65 14.75
N PHE A 435 -5.34 2.71 13.93
CA PHE A 435 -4.42 1.91 13.13
C PHE A 435 -3.97 2.75 11.93
N THR A 436 -2.79 3.28 12.04
CA THR A 436 -2.20 4.22 11.09
C THR A 436 -0.95 3.65 10.42
N GLY A 437 -0.35 4.43 9.51
CA GLY A 437 0.91 4.07 8.87
C GLY A 437 1.73 5.29 8.47
N TRP A 438 3.03 5.14 8.45
CA TRP A 438 3.96 6.18 8.03
C TRP A 438 3.74 6.61 6.57
N ALA A 439 3.52 5.63 5.68
CA ALA A 439 3.27 5.86 4.25
C ALA A 439 1.78 6.00 3.90
N CYS A 440 0.89 6.02 4.88
CA CYS A 440 -0.55 6.02 4.70
C CYS A 440 -1.10 7.40 4.32
N VAL A 441 -1.44 7.59 3.05
CA VAL A 441 -2.01 8.85 2.52
C VAL A 441 -3.35 9.21 3.17
N ASN A 442 -4.25 8.23 3.33
CA ASN A 442 -5.58 8.47 3.91
C ASN A 442 -5.51 8.80 5.40
N CYS A 443 -4.55 8.20 6.14
CA CYS A 443 -4.30 8.53 7.54
C CYS A 443 -3.90 10.01 7.67
N ARG A 444 -2.93 10.46 6.85
CA ARG A 444 -2.52 11.88 6.81
C ARG A 444 -3.69 12.81 6.48
N LYS A 445 -4.56 12.43 5.53
CA LYS A 445 -5.75 13.23 5.21
C LYS A 445 -6.72 13.35 6.39
N MET A 446 -6.91 12.29 7.19
CA MET A 446 -7.72 12.36 8.40
C MET A 446 -7.07 13.27 9.42
N GLU A 447 -5.78 13.13 9.68
CA GLU A 447 -5.04 13.92 10.65
C GLU A 447 -4.97 15.41 10.27
N GLU A 448 -4.74 15.72 8.99
CA GLU A 448 -4.55 17.08 8.52
C GLU A 448 -5.87 17.84 8.22
N ASN A 449 -6.97 17.14 7.93
CA ASN A 449 -8.23 17.77 7.51
C ASN A 449 -9.41 17.51 8.45
N VAL A 450 -9.44 16.38 9.17
CA VAL A 450 -10.56 16.02 10.06
C VAL A 450 -10.19 16.29 11.53
N TRP A 451 -9.01 15.83 11.95
CA TRP A 451 -8.57 15.96 13.34
C TRP A 451 -8.12 17.38 13.71
N THR A 452 -7.78 18.21 12.73
CA THR A 452 -7.49 19.64 12.95
C THR A 452 -8.74 20.48 13.17
N GLU A 453 -9.93 19.94 12.88
CA GLU A 453 -11.17 20.66 13.15
C GLU A 453 -11.40 20.80 14.67
N PRO A 454 -11.64 22.02 15.19
CA PRO A 454 -11.70 22.26 16.63
C PRO A 454 -12.71 21.39 17.37
N GLU A 455 -13.87 21.14 16.77
CA GLU A 455 -14.91 20.28 17.36
C GLU A 455 -14.45 18.83 17.53
N VAL A 456 -13.72 18.28 16.54
CA VAL A 456 -13.21 16.90 16.56
C VAL A 456 -12.05 16.79 17.52
N SER A 457 -11.06 17.69 17.40
CA SER A 457 -9.85 17.64 18.22
C SER A 457 -10.15 17.80 19.71
N SER A 458 -11.00 18.78 20.08
CA SER A 458 -11.42 18.98 21.48
C SER A 458 -12.19 17.78 21.99
N TYR A 459 -13.12 17.24 21.18
CA TYR A 459 -13.92 16.10 21.59
C TYR A 459 -13.07 14.85 21.85
N ILE A 460 -12.06 14.58 21.02
CA ILE A 460 -11.14 13.45 21.21
C ILE A 460 -10.29 13.67 22.49
N LYS A 461 -9.65 14.85 22.65
CA LYS A 461 -8.81 15.17 23.81
C LYS A 461 -9.56 15.03 25.14
N GLU A 462 -10.80 15.47 25.19
CA GLU A 462 -11.60 15.45 26.40
C GLU A 462 -12.14 14.06 26.76
N ASN A 463 -12.50 13.26 25.76
CA ASN A 463 -13.34 12.09 25.95
C ASN A 463 -12.64 10.74 25.73
N PHE A 464 -11.46 10.70 25.10
CA PHE A 464 -10.76 9.47 24.74
C PHE A 464 -9.29 9.48 25.16
N ILE A 465 -8.72 8.29 25.28
CA ILE A 465 -7.28 8.06 25.22
C ILE A 465 -6.97 7.69 23.77
N LEU A 466 -6.28 8.57 23.05
CA LEU A 466 -5.90 8.33 21.67
C LEU A 466 -4.61 7.49 21.61
N LEU A 467 -4.71 6.32 21.01
CA LEU A 467 -3.62 5.38 20.79
C LEU A 467 -3.38 5.21 19.29
N SER A 468 -2.23 5.62 18.79
CA SER A 468 -1.84 5.35 17.39
C SER A 468 -0.92 4.14 17.31
N LEU A 469 -1.31 3.16 16.47
CA LEU A 469 -0.58 1.92 16.20
C LEU A 469 -0.14 1.90 14.73
N TYR A 470 1.18 1.96 14.50
CA TYR A 470 1.76 2.01 13.17
C TYR A 470 1.91 0.60 12.59
N VAL A 471 1.04 0.21 11.67
CA VAL A 471 0.99 -1.15 11.10
C VAL A 471 1.94 -1.37 9.91
N ASP A 472 2.59 -0.33 9.41
CA ASP A 472 3.58 -0.39 8.32
C ASP A 472 5.02 -0.10 8.78
N ASP A 473 5.24 0.10 10.07
CA ASP A 473 6.53 0.43 10.65
C ASP A 473 7.50 -0.75 10.53
N LYS A 474 8.67 -0.52 9.92
CA LYS A 474 9.71 -1.54 9.74
C LYS A 474 10.82 -1.47 10.81
N GLU A 475 10.65 -0.61 11.82
CA GLU A 475 11.53 -0.61 12.98
C GLU A 475 11.43 -1.96 13.71
N LYS A 476 12.60 -2.52 14.07
CA LYS A 476 12.65 -3.82 14.70
C LYS A 476 12.28 -3.71 16.18
N LEU A 477 11.40 -4.58 16.62
CA LEU A 477 11.11 -4.76 18.04
C LEU A 477 12.40 -5.13 18.81
N PRO A 478 12.49 -4.76 20.10
CA PRO A 478 13.50 -5.32 21.00
C PRO A 478 13.51 -6.85 20.92
N ILE A 479 14.66 -7.46 21.09
CA ILE A 479 14.82 -8.93 20.96
C ILE A 479 13.86 -9.66 21.91
N THR A 480 13.64 -9.11 23.10
CA THR A 480 12.72 -9.63 24.13
C THR A 480 11.25 -9.64 23.73
N GLU A 481 10.87 -8.82 22.75
CA GLU A 481 9.49 -8.67 22.26
C GLU A 481 9.24 -9.42 20.95
N ARG A 482 10.28 -10.03 20.35
CA ARG A 482 10.12 -10.82 19.13
C ARG A 482 9.66 -12.22 19.45
N PHE A 483 8.71 -12.72 18.70
CA PHE A 483 8.16 -14.07 18.90
C PHE A 483 7.57 -14.63 17.61
N SER A 484 7.38 -15.94 17.58
CA SER A 484 6.63 -16.62 16.54
C SER A 484 5.17 -16.75 16.97
N TYR A 485 4.26 -16.33 16.13
CA TYR A 485 2.81 -16.35 16.36
C TYR A 485 2.13 -17.28 15.35
N THR A 486 1.22 -18.11 15.82
CA THR A 486 0.35 -18.91 14.95
C THR A 486 -1.00 -18.19 14.81
N THR A 487 -1.32 -17.72 13.61
CA THR A 487 -2.58 -17.01 13.34
C THR A 487 -3.77 -17.95 13.54
N LEU A 488 -4.98 -17.39 13.71
CA LEU A 488 -6.21 -18.19 13.83
C LEU A 488 -6.45 -19.11 12.62
N ASP A 489 -5.87 -18.77 11.47
CA ASP A 489 -5.92 -19.60 10.25
C ASP A 489 -4.82 -20.70 10.22
N GLY A 490 -4.04 -20.86 11.30
CA GLY A 490 -3.01 -21.88 11.44
C GLY A 490 -1.66 -21.57 10.77
N ASN A 491 -1.47 -20.37 10.22
CA ASN A 491 -0.21 -19.97 9.60
C ASN A 491 0.78 -19.46 10.66
N LYS A 492 2.05 -19.88 10.55
CA LYS A 492 3.12 -19.34 11.39
C LYS A 492 3.62 -18.01 10.83
N LYS A 493 3.70 -17.00 11.70
CA LYS A 493 4.20 -15.65 11.38
C LYS A 493 5.24 -15.22 12.41
N GLU A 494 6.38 -14.75 11.94
CA GLU A 494 7.41 -14.17 12.81
C GLU A 494 7.08 -12.70 13.05
N ILE A 495 6.93 -12.32 14.32
CA ILE A 495 6.70 -10.95 14.75
C ILE A 495 8.06 -10.33 15.10
N VAL A 496 8.61 -9.56 14.15
CA VAL A 496 9.97 -9.01 14.23
C VAL A 496 9.97 -7.49 14.28
N THR A 497 9.01 -6.86 13.60
CA THR A 497 8.90 -5.40 13.51
C THR A 497 7.66 -4.88 14.27
N ILE A 498 7.66 -3.59 14.58
CA ILE A 498 6.51 -2.90 15.17
C ILE A 498 5.27 -3.10 14.28
N GLY A 499 5.43 -2.93 12.97
CA GLY A 499 4.35 -3.12 12.01
C GLY A 499 3.84 -4.56 11.96
N ASP A 500 4.71 -5.57 12.04
CA ASP A 500 4.28 -6.98 12.10
C ASP A 500 3.37 -7.22 13.31
N LYS A 501 3.73 -6.67 14.49
CA LYS A 501 2.95 -6.78 15.72
C LYS A 501 1.56 -6.16 15.56
N TRP A 502 1.49 -4.89 15.15
CA TRP A 502 0.22 -4.17 15.11
C TRP A 502 -0.67 -4.54 13.93
N ALA A 503 -0.09 -4.90 12.76
CA ALA A 503 -0.88 -5.45 11.66
C ALA A 503 -1.49 -6.81 12.03
N THR A 504 -0.76 -7.67 12.74
CA THR A 504 -1.30 -8.95 13.23
C THR A 504 -2.37 -8.72 14.30
N PHE A 505 -2.12 -7.80 15.24
CA PHE A 505 -3.12 -7.41 16.24
C PHE A 505 -4.42 -6.90 15.59
N GLN A 506 -4.31 -6.06 14.55
CA GLN A 506 -5.46 -5.57 13.80
C GLN A 506 -6.22 -6.70 13.12
N ALA A 507 -5.51 -7.58 12.39
CA ALA A 507 -6.10 -8.69 11.64
C ALA A 507 -6.83 -9.68 12.56
N GLU A 508 -6.18 -10.08 13.66
CA GLU A 508 -6.70 -11.09 14.56
C GLU A 508 -7.95 -10.63 15.33
N ASN A 509 -7.95 -9.36 15.81
CA ASN A 509 -9.04 -8.85 16.62
C ASN A 509 -10.19 -8.23 15.83
N PHE A 510 -9.89 -7.58 14.70
CA PHE A 510 -10.92 -6.80 13.96
C PHE A 510 -11.21 -7.36 12.57
N LYS A 511 -10.55 -8.46 12.16
CA LYS A 511 -10.73 -9.11 10.85
C LYS A 511 -10.65 -8.15 9.66
N GLN A 512 -9.92 -7.05 9.83
CA GLN A 512 -9.68 -6.01 8.84
C GLN A 512 -8.20 -5.67 8.85
N VAL A 513 -7.65 -5.35 7.68
CA VAL A 513 -6.27 -4.91 7.52
C VAL A 513 -6.30 -3.68 6.62
N THR A 514 -6.86 -2.60 7.14
CA THR A 514 -7.03 -1.33 6.40
C THR A 514 -6.39 -0.18 7.18
N GLN A 515 -5.94 0.83 6.45
CA GLN A 515 -5.38 2.06 7.00
C GLN A 515 -6.08 3.27 6.36
N PRO A 516 -6.63 4.20 7.14
CA PRO A 516 -6.80 4.12 8.59
C PRO A 516 -7.92 3.15 9.00
N LEU A 517 -7.84 2.64 10.24
CA LEU A 517 -8.95 1.98 10.90
C LEU A 517 -9.05 2.54 12.31
N TYR A 518 -10.24 3.05 12.67
CA TYR A 518 -10.54 3.59 14.00
C TYR A 518 -11.41 2.62 14.77
N VAL A 519 -10.98 2.31 15.98
CA VAL A 519 -11.65 1.36 16.87
C VAL A 519 -11.79 1.98 18.25
N VAL A 520 -12.96 1.80 18.89
CA VAL A 520 -13.16 2.26 20.27
C VAL A 520 -13.36 1.07 21.19
N LEU A 521 -12.47 0.94 22.17
CA LEU A 521 -12.54 -0.06 23.24
C LEU A 521 -12.82 0.57 24.60
N ASN A 522 -13.52 -0.15 25.48
CA ASN A 522 -13.64 0.26 26.88
C ASN A 522 -12.41 -0.20 27.70
N ASN A 523 -12.37 0.19 28.98
CA ASN A 523 -11.32 -0.19 29.92
C ASN A 523 -11.29 -1.69 30.29
N LYS A 524 -12.27 -2.47 29.82
CA LYS A 524 -12.36 -3.94 29.93
C LYS A 524 -12.02 -4.63 28.59
N GLU A 525 -11.49 -3.88 27.62
CA GLU A 525 -11.11 -4.38 26.29
C GLU A 525 -12.27 -4.87 25.43
N GLN A 526 -13.50 -4.39 25.67
CA GLN A 526 -14.67 -4.73 24.86
C GLN A 526 -14.89 -3.69 23.77
N LEU A 527 -15.34 -4.15 22.60
CA LEU A 527 -15.64 -3.28 21.47
C LEU A 527 -16.90 -2.46 21.74
N ILE A 528 -16.77 -1.14 21.73
CA ILE A 528 -17.91 -0.24 22.01
C ILE A 528 -18.77 -0.07 20.76
N SER A 529 -18.17 0.26 19.64
CA SER A 529 -18.86 0.56 18.37
C SER A 529 -18.22 -0.17 17.19
N ASN A 530 -18.92 -0.24 16.07
CA ASN A 530 -18.32 -0.78 14.86
C ASN A 530 -17.09 0.05 14.47
N PRO A 531 -15.97 -0.62 14.05
CA PRO A 531 -14.83 0.07 13.50
C PRO A 531 -15.19 0.89 12.26
N VAL A 532 -14.54 2.05 12.08
CA VAL A 532 -14.70 2.88 10.89
C VAL A 532 -13.34 3.13 10.23
N GLY A 533 -13.32 3.18 8.90
CA GLY A 533 -12.12 3.46 8.10
C GLY A 533 -11.97 4.93 7.78
N TYR A 534 -11.52 5.21 6.53
CA TYR A 534 -11.38 6.56 6.02
C TYR A 534 -12.73 7.28 5.93
N THR A 535 -12.97 8.23 6.82
CA THR A 535 -14.22 8.99 6.96
C THR A 535 -13.93 10.49 6.88
N PRO A 536 -13.79 11.06 5.66
CA PRO A 536 -13.40 12.46 5.47
C PRO A 536 -14.52 13.45 5.83
N ASN A 537 -15.76 12.96 6.01
CA ASN A 537 -16.89 13.79 6.44
C ASN A 537 -16.81 14.04 7.95
N ILE A 538 -16.55 15.30 8.32
CA ILE A 538 -16.36 15.74 9.70
C ILE A 538 -17.58 15.42 10.57
N THR A 539 -18.80 15.71 10.08
CA THR A 539 -20.05 15.50 10.82
C THR A 539 -20.29 14.01 11.08
N GLU A 540 -20.02 13.16 10.12
CA GLU A 540 -20.17 11.71 10.23
C GLU A 540 -19.16 11.13 11.23
N TYR A 541 -17.89 11.51 11.12
CA TYR A 541 -16.85 11.08 12.05
C TYR A 541 -17.13 11.52 13.49
N LEU A 542 -17.52 12.79 13.69
CA LEU A 542 -17.88 13.32 15.01
C LEU A 542 -19.13 12.64 15.59
N SER A 543 -20.12 12.32 14.76
CA SER A 543 -21.32 11.58 15.17
C SER A 543 -20.97 10.17 15.66
N TRP A 544 -20.07 9.48 14.96
CA TRP A 544 -19.56 8.18 15.38
C TRP A 544 -18.79 8.26 16.71
N LEU A 545 -17.94 9.24 16.91
CA LEU A 545 -17.23 9.47 18.18
C LEU A 545 -18.20 9.72 19.33
N LYS A 546 -19.20 10.58 19.13
CA LYS A 546 -20.24 10.89 20.15
C LYS A 546 -21.05 9.65 20.51
N CYS A 547 -21.45 8.87 19.52
CA CYS A 547 -22.18 7.62 19.73
C CYS A 547 -21.33 6.61 20.51
N SER A 548 -20.05 6.44 20.16
CA SER A 548 -19.11 5.55 20.85
C SER A 548 -18.92 5.97 22.31
N LYS A 549 -18.77 7.27 22.59
CA LYS A 549 -18.65 7.77 23.95
C LYS A 549 -19.92 7.51 24.77
N ASN A 550 -21.09 7.70 24.17
CA ASN A 550 -22.37 7.40 24.83
C ASN A 550 -22.51 5.89 25.15
N GLY A 551 -21.96 5.01 24.31
CA GLY A 551 -21.89 3.57 24.59
C GLY A 551 -21.03 3.25 25.82
N PHE A 552 -19.93 3.96 26.02
CA PHE A 552 -19.07 3.80 27.19
C PHE A 552 -19.77 4.26 28.49
N THR A 553 -20.49 5.38 28.47
CA THR A 553 -21.15 5.93 29.67
C THR A 553 -22.39 5.16 30.13
N LYS A 554 -22.95 4.28 29.29
CA LYS A 554 -24.10 3.42 29.63
C LYS A 554 -23.70 2.13 30.33
N GLN A 555 -22.41 1.86 30.50
CA GLN A 555 -21.84 0.71 31.25
C GLN A 555 -21.56 1.05 32.70
#